data_e425380f29413059c86fe959dca97db1
#
_entry.id   e425380f29413059c86fe959dca97db1
#
_cell.length_a   1.000
_cell.length_b   1.000
_cell.length_c   1.000
_cell.angle_alpha   90.00
_cell.angle_beta   90.00
_cell.angle_gamma   90.00
#
_symmetry.space_group_name_H-M   'P 1'
#
loop_
_entity.id
_entity.type
_entity.pdbx_description
1 polymer ?
#
loop_
_entity_poly.entity_id
_entity_poly.type
_entity_poly.pdbx_seq_one_letter_code
_entity_poly.pdbx_strand_id
1 'polypeptide(L)'
;MDKKDRRVYVVMGDGELAEGSVWEGAMAAHQYKLDNLCAVIDRNRLQISGNTEEVMGHDDLHERFRSFGWHVIDVKDGNDIDMLHEAFEEAKQVKGKPTVVIANTVKGKGSSIMENKAEWHHKVPSPEQYESIMRDLDAAKEALL
;
A
#
# COMPACT_ATOMS: atom_id res chain seq x y z
N MET A 1 1.84 4.85 27.86
CA MET A 1 2.26 3.88 26.84
C MET A 1 3.33 2.98 27.45
N ASP A 2 3.33 1.72 27.11
CA ASP A 2 4.00 0.62 27.84
C ASP A 2 5.53 0.58 27.71
N LYS A 3 6.16 1.51 26.97
CA LYS A 3 7.62 1.57 26.70
C LYS A 3 8.19 0.25 26.16
N LYS A 4 7.39 -0.52 25.39
CA LYS A 4 7.81 -1.76 24.75
C LYS A 4 8.45 -1.48 23.41
N ASP A 5 9.56 -2.13 23.11
CA ASP A 5 10.20 -2.06 21.80
C ASP A 5 9.38 -2.89 20.79
N ARG A 6 8.42 -2.21 20.15
CA ARG A 6 7.52 -2.79 19.14
C ARG A 6 7.37 -1.83 17.99
N ARG A 7 7.35 -2.36 16.79
CA ARG A 7 6.88 -1.62 15.61
C ARG A 7 5.48 -2.11 15.24
N VAL A 8 4.70 -1.18 14.71
CA VAL A 8 3.35 -1.43 14.20
C VAL A 8 3.34 -1.09 12.73
N TYR A 9 2.87 -2.02 11.92
CA TYR A 9 2.66 -1.84 10.49
C TYR A 9 1.17 -1.88 10.20
N VAL A 10 0.69 -0.92 9.42
CA VAL A 10 -0.71 -0.83 8.99
C VAL A 10 -0.71 -0.77 7.47
N VAL A 11 -1.42 -1.69 6.83
CA VAL A 11 -1.61 -1.66 5.37
C VAL A 11 -2.99 -1.10 5.08
N MET A 12 -3.06 -0.10 4.22
CA MET A 12 -4.30 0.55 3.80
C MET A 12 -4.35 0.59 2.27
N GLY A 13 -5.54 0.40 1.70
CA GLY A 13 -5.78 0.67 0.29
C GLY A 13 -5.83 2.18 0.02
N ASP A 14 -5.48 2.60 -1.18
CA ASP A 14 -5.59 4.01 -1.57
C ASP A 14 -7.05 4.50 -1.58
N GLY A 15 -8.01 3.66 -1.97
CA GLY A 15 -9.44 3.98 -1.85
C GLY A 15 -9.92 4.16 -0.40
N GLU A 16 -9.30 3.49 0.57
CA GLU A 16 -9.60 3.63 2.00
C GLU A 16 -9.23 5.02 2.54
N LEU A 17 -8.32 5.72 1.88
CA LEU A 17 -7.91 7.08 2.29
C LEU A 17 -9.03 8.13 2.11
N ALA A 18 -10.15 7.78 1.50
CA ALA A 18 -11.36 8.60 1.49
C ALA A 18 -12.07 8.63 2.87
N GLU A 19 -11.70 7.74 3.80
CA GLU A 19 -12.29 7.69 5.13
C GLU A 19 -11.65 8.74 6.06
N GLY A 20 -12.49 9.56 6.73
CA GLY A 20 -12.04 10.61 7.64
C GLY A 20 -11.22 10.08 8.82
N SER A 21 -11.55 8.89 9.33
CA SER A 21 -10.86 8.23 10.45
C SER A 21 -9.36 7.99 10.19
N VAL A 22 -8.97 7.75 8.94
CA VAL A 22 -7.56 7.62 8.55
C VAL A 22 -6.79 8.91 8.85
N TRP A 23 -7.37 10.06 8.50
CA TRP A 23 -6.73 11.37 8.72
C TRP A 23 -6.74 11.80 10.18
N GLU A 24 -7.79 11.46 10.92
CA GLU A 24 -7.81 11.63 12.39
C GLU A 24 -6.70 10.81 13.05
N GLY A 25 -6.53 9.55 12.62
CA GLY A 25 -5.42 8.70 13.06
C GLY A 25 -4.05 9.26 12.67
N ALA A 26 -3.93 9.83 11.47
CA ALA A 26 -2.70 10.44 11.00
C ALA A 26 -2.29 11.67 11.84
N MET A 27 -3.24 12.52 12.20
CA MET A 27 -3.00 13.65 13.13
C MET A 27 -2.55 13.16 14.51
N ALA A 28 -3.25 12.16 15.05
CA ALA A 28 -2.91 11.58 16.36
C ALA A 28 -1.51 10.96 16.36
N ALA A 29 -1.16 10.22 15.31
CA ALA A 29 0.16 9.58 15.18
C ALA A 29 1.29 10.60 15.20
N HIS A 30 1.12 11.72 14.50
CA HIS A 30 2.08 12.83 14.53
C HIS A 30 2.14 13.49 15.91
N GLN A 31 0.98 13.82 16.50
CA GLN A 31 0.90 14.46 17.83
C GLN A 31 1.63 13.65 18.90
N TYR A 32 1.46 12.33 18.88
CA TYR A 32 2.10 11.41 19.83
C TYR A 32 3.50 10.94 19.42
N LYS A 33 4.03 11.45 18.29
CA LYS A 33 5.36 11.11 17.76
C LYS A 33 5.60 9.61 17.68
N LEU A 34 4.64 8.90 17.06
CA LEU A 34 4.69 7.44 16.96
C LEU A 34 5.72 7.00 15.92
N ASP A 35 7.00 7.10 16.24
CA ASP A 35 8.10 6.74 15.33
C ASP A 35 8.27 5.23 15.15
N ASN A 36 7.52 4.45 15.90
CA ASN A 36 7.38 3.01 15.73
C ASN A 36 6.17 2.60 14.84
N LEU A 37 5.41 3.56 14.32
CA LEU A 37 4.31 3.32 13.39
C LEU A 37 4.78 3.51 11.94
N CYS A 38 4.55 2.49 11.12
CA CYS A 38 4.76 2.52 9.68
C CYS A 38 3.45 2.16 8.98
N ALA A 39 2.85 3.11 8.28
CA ALA A 39 1.72 2.87 7.41
C ALA A 39 2.22 2.52 6.00
N VAL A 40 1.54 1.61 5.32
CA VAL A 40 1.81 1.25 3.92
C VAL A 40 0.53 1.50 3.13
N ILE A 41 0.62 2.31 2.10
CA ILE A 41 -0.49 2.54 1.18
C ILE A 41 -0.29 1.65 -0.03
N ASP A 42 -1.18 0.68 -0.23
CA ASP A 42 -1.29 -0.06 -1.48
C ASP A 42 -1.93 0.85 -2.52
N ARG A 43 -1.07 1.59 -3.25
CA ARG A 43 -1.50 2.55 -4.27
C ARG A 43 -1.66 1.87 -5.62
N ASN A 44 -2.66 1.04 -5.75
CA ASN A 44 -3.00 0.37 -7.00
C ASN A 44 -3.96 1.20 -7.88
N ARG A 45 -4.46 2.33 -7.40
CA ARG A 45 -5.34 3.30 -8.09
C ARG A 45 -6.72 2.76 -8.46
N LEU A 46 -7.12 1.63 -7.88
CA LEU A 46 -8.40 1.00 -8.15
C LEU A 46 -9.14 0.69 -6.85
N GLN A 47 -10.41 1.03 -6.82
CA GLN A 47 -11.36 0.67 -5.78
C GLN A 47 -12.59 0.00 -6.40
N ILE A 48 -13.57 -0.42 -5.58
CA ILE A 48 -14.77 -1.14 -6.03
C ILE A 48 -15.45 -0.44 -7.22
N SER A 49 -15.58 0.88 -7.17
CA SER A 49 -16.32 1.70 -8.14
C SER A 49 -15.48 2.17 -9.33
N GLY A 50 -14.17 1.89 -9.37
CA GLY A 50 -13.31 2.30 -10.48
C GLY A 50 -11.99 2.92 -10.04
N ASN A 51 -11.49 3.86 -10.84
CA ASN A 51 -10.24 4.55 -10.54
C ASN A 51 -10.39 5.48 -9.32
N THR A 52 -9.46 5.40 -8.37
CA THR A 52 -9.52 6.19 -7.13
C THR A 52 -9.51 7.69 -7.40
N GLU A 53 -8.78 8.17 -8.40
CA GLU A 53 -8.73 9.61 -8.73
C GLU A 53 -10.03 10.13 -9.37
N GLU A 54 -10.85 9.24 -9.96
CA GLU A 54 -12.16 9.59 -10.52
C GLU A 54 -13.28 9.52 -9.49
N VAL A 55 -13.16 8.64 -8.50
CA VAL A 55 -14.18 8.43 -7.45
C VAL A 55 -14.00 9.42 -6.32
N MET A 56 -12.81 9.50 -5.74
CA MET A 56 -12.44 10.44 -4.68
C MET A 56 -10.93 10.70 -4.77
N GLY A 57 -10.53 11.65 -5.59
CA GLY A 57 -9.14 11.95 -5.88
C GLY A 57 -8.34 12.37 -4.64
N HIS A 58 -7.11 11.93 -4.61
CA HIS A 58 -6.20 12.21 -3.49
C HIS A 58 -5.18 13.30 -3.84
N ASP A 59 -5.15 13.77 -5.09
CA ASP A 59 -4.14 14.72 -5.58
C ASP A 59 -2.72 14.21 -5.26
N ASP A 60 -1.95 15.01 -4.53
CA ASP A 60 -0.61 14.63 -4.08
C ASP A 60 -0.65 14.00 -2.69
N LEU A 61 -0.67 12.66 -2.63
CA LEU A 61 -0.60 11.92 -1.37
C LEU A 61 0.68 12.20 -0.57
N HIS A 62 1.79 12.47 -1.25
CA HIS A 62 3.06 12.77 -0.58
C HIS A 62 2.93 14.07 0.20
N GLU A 63 2.40 15.11 -0.43
CA GLU A 63 2.20 16.40 0.23
C GLU A 63 1.13 16.31 1.33
N ARG A 64 0.07 15.52 1.12
CA ARG A 64 -0.93 15.30 2.18
C ARG A 64 -0.29 14.73 3.45
N PHE A 65 0.43 13.61 3.36
CA PHE A 65 1.07 13.01 4.54
C PHE A 65 2.18 13.89 5.12
N ARG A 66 2.94 14.61 4.27
CA ARG A 66 3.93 15.59 4.74
C ARG A 66 3.27 16.71 5.54
N SER A 67 2.12 17.22 5.10
CA SER A 67 1.38 18.28 5.82
C SER A 67 0.88 17.82 7.19
N PHE A 68 0.62 16.51 7.34
CA PHE A 68 0.33 15.89 8.65
C PHE A 68 1.58 15.57 9.47
N GLY A 69 2.78 15.94 9.00
CA GLY A 69 4.04 15.78 9.73
C GLY A 69 4.66 14.37 9.66
N TRP A 70 4.22 13.55 8.72
CA TRP A 70 4.77 12.22 8.52
C TRP A 70 6.06 12.24 7.69
N HIS A 71 6.93 11.26 7.91
CA HIS A 71 7.97 10.91 6.96
C HIS A 71 7.36 10.10 5.83
N VAL A 72 7.65 10.46 4.58
CA VAL A 72 7.04 9.85 3.40
C VAL A 72 8.11 9.19 2.56
N ILE A 73 7.95 7.91 2.29
CA ILE A 73 8.79 7.10 1.41
C ILE A 73 7.95 6.70 0.20
N ASP A 74 8.43 7.03 -1.00
CA ASP A 74 7.78 6.61 -2.25
C ASP A 74 8.50 5.38 -2.82
N VAL A 75 7.74 4.29 -3.00
CA VAL A 75 8.22 3.06 -3.63
C VAL A 75 7.65 3.01 -5.04
N LYS A 76 8.54 3.15 -6.05
CA LYS A 76 8.15 3.23 -7.46
C LYS A 76 7.46 1.97 -7.98
N ASP A 77 7.95 0.80 -7.56
CA ASP A 77 7.32 -0.49 -7.81
C ASP A 77 7.05 -1.20 -6.48
N GLY A 78 5.81 -1.08 -6.00
CA GLY A 78 5.35 -1.73 -4.76
C GLY A 78 5.13 -3.24 -4.90
N ASN A 79 5.34 -3.83 -6.07
CA ASN A 79 5.37 -5.26 -6.27
C ASN A 79 6.81 -5.83 -6.26
N ASP A 80 7.83 -4.95 -6.20
CA ASP A 80 9.22 -5.33 -6.03
C ASP A 80 9.55 -5.47 -4.54
N ILE A 81 9.94 -6.70 -4.14
CA ILE A 81 10.22 -7.04 -2.73
C ILE A 81 11.48 -6.32 -2.22
N ASP A 82 12.48 -6.13 -3.06
CA ASP A 82 13.73 -5.48 -2.66
C ASP A 82 13.49 -4.00 -2.41
N MET A 83 12.73 -3.33 -3.27
CA MET A 83 12.34 -1.92 -3.05
C MET A 83 11.50 -1.74 -1.78
N LEU A 84 10.59 -2.67 -1.49
CA LEU A 84 9.81 -2.64 -0.24
C LEU A 84 10.70 -2.88 0.98
N HIS A 85 11.65 -3.81 0.88
CA HIS A 85 12.61 -4.08 1.96
C HIS A 85 13.43 -2.83 2.29
N GLU A 86 14.00 -2.15 1.27
CA GLU A 86 14.74 -0.91 1.44
C GLU A 86 13.89 0.17 2.14
N ALA A 87 12.64 0.34 1.70
CA ALA A 87 11.71 1.29 2.31
C ALA A 87 11.43 0.97 3.80
N PHE A 88 11.29 -0.29 4.16
CA PHE A 88 11.11 -0.69 5.57
C PHE A 88 12.38 -0.49 6.39
N GLU A 89 13.56 -0.72 5.84
CA GLU A 89 14.82 -0.42 6.54
C GLU A 89 15.00 1.10 6.75
N GLU A 90 14.67 1.93 5.76
CA GLU A 90 14.64 3.38 5.92
C GLU A 90 13.64 3.80 7.03
N ALA A 91 12.43 3.25 7.00
CA ALA A 91 11.39 3.56 8.01
C ALA A 91 11.84 3.26 9.44
N LYS A 92 12.68 2.25 9.65
CA LYS A 92 13.22 1.90 10.98
C LYS A 92 14.17 2.97 11.54
N GLN A 93 14.82 3.73 10.66
CA GLN A 93 15.78 4.76 11.05
C GLN A 93 15.09 6.08 11.43
N VAL A 94 13.84 6.29 11.01
CA VAL A 94 13.09 7.51 11.30
C VAL A 94 12.76 7.60 12.79
N LYS A 95 13.01 8.76 13.40
CA LYS A 95 12.74 9.02 14.81
C LYS A 95 11.88 10.27 14.99
N GLY A 96 11.05 10.23 16.02
CA GLY A 96 10.23 11.34 16.46
C GLY A 96 9.01 11.66 15.59
N LYS A 97 8.72 10.86 14.56
CA LYS A 97 7.54 10.99 13.70
C LYS A 97 7.17 9.65 13.03
N PRO A 98 5.89 9.43 12.71
CA PRO A 98 5.46 8.24 11.99
C PRO A 98 5.94 8.25 10.54
N THR A 99 6.00 7.08 9.93
CA THR A 99 6.39 6.89 8.52
C THR A 99 5.22 6.33 7.72
N VAL A 100 5.04 6.83 6.50
CA VAL A 100 4.19 6.24 5.48
C VAL A 100 5.01 5.81 4.27
N VAL A 101 4.81 4.59 3.82
CA VAL A 101 5.34 4.04 2.57
C VAL A 101 4.20 4.07 1.55
N ILE A 102 4.37 4.82 0.48
CA ILE A 102 3.43 4.84 -0.65
C ILE A 102 3.96 3.85 -1.69
N ALA A 103 3.37 2.67 -1.70
CA ALA A 103 3.76 1.59 -2.59
C ALA A 103 2.92 1.63 -3.87
N ASN A 104 3.53 2.05 -4.98
CA ASN A 104 2.85 2.05 -6.27
C ASN A 104 2.77 0.63 -6.82
N THR A 105 1.61 0.01 -6.69
CA THR A 105 1.37 -1.39 -7.03
C THR A 105 0.51 -1.54 -8.27
N VAL A 106 0.46 -2.75 -8.79
CA VAL A 106 -0.48 -3.18 -9.83
C VAL A 106 -1.48 -4.14 -9.22
N LYS A 107 -2.76 -3.78 -9.20
CA LYS A 107 -3.81 -4.68 -8.72
C LYS A 107 -3.82 -5.97 -9.54
N GLY A 108 -3.77 -7.13 -8.86
CA GLY A 108 -3.76 -8.44 -9.52
C GLY A 108 -2.45 -8.78 -10.22
N LYS A 109 -1.32 -8.17 -9.83
CA LYS A 109 0.02 -8.40 -10.40
C LYS A 109 0.34 -9.89 -10.51
N GLY A 110 0.86 -10.27 -11.69
CA GLY A 110 1.23 -11.65 -12.00
C GLY A 110 0.12 -12.46 -12.69
N SER A 111 -1.09 -11.91 -12.85
CA SER A 111 -2.18 -12.57 -13.55
C SER A 111 -2.69 -11.73 -14.72
N SER A 112 -2.53 -12.22 -15.95
CA SER A 112 -2.94 -11.53 -17.18
C SER A 112 -4.43 -11.21 -17.24
N ILE A 113 -5.26 -11.99 -16.54
CA ILE A 113 -6.71 -11.77 -16.49
C ILE A 113 -7.14 -10.82 -15.36
N MET A 114 -6.26 -10.56 -14.37
CA MET A 114 -6.58 -9.74 -13.18
C MET A 114 -5.93 -8.36 -13.19
N GLU A 115 -4.76 -8.22 -13.79
CA GLU A 115 -3.99 -6.98 -13.73
C GLU A 115 -4.81 -5.76 -14.17
N ASN A 116 -4.75 -4.72 -13.31
CA ASN A 116 -5.41 -3.41 -13.53
C ASN A 116 -6.94 -3.50 -13.77
N LYS A 117 -7.61 -4.48 -13.20
CA LYS A 117 -9.06 -4.61 -13.34
C LYS A 117 -9.77 -4.48 -12.00
N ALA A 118 -10.59 -3.42 -11.86
CA ALA A 118 -11.35 -3.13 -10.65
C ALA A 118 -12.35 -4.25 -10.29
N GLU A 119 -12.88 -4.97 -11.29
CA GLU A 119 -13.84 -6.06 -11.08
C GLU A 119 -13.31 -7.19 -10.19
N TRP A 120 -11.99 -7.32 -10.06
CA TRP A 120 -11.37 -8.32 -9.19
C TRP A 120 -11.21 -7.86 -7.73
N HIS A 121 -11.75 -6.71 -7.37
CA HIS A 121 -11.64 -6.21 -6.00
C HIS A 121 -12.23 -7.19 -4.96
N HIS A 122 -13.29 -7.92 -5.32
CA HIS A 122 -13.96 -8.88 -4.44
C HIS A 122 -14.50 -10.12 -5.19
N LYS A 123 -13.98 -10.38 -6.41
CA LYS A 123 -14.42 -11.49 -7.24
C LYS A 123 -13.60 -12.75 -6.94
N VAL A 124 -14.29 -13.89 -6.86
CA VAL A 124 -13.67 -15.20 -6.78
C VAL A 124 -13.54 -15.77 -8.21
N PRO A 125 -12.37 -16.28 -8.62
CA PRO A 125 -12.20 -16.86 -9.95
C PRO A 125 -13.04 -18.14 -10.14
N SER A 126 -13.52 -18.38 -11.37
CA SER A 126 -14.05 -19.69 -11.76
C SER A 126 -12.91 -20.71 -11.82
N PRO A 127 -13.21 -22.04 -11.89
CA PRO A 127 -12.18 -23.07 -12.03
C PRO A 127 -11.27 -22.83 -13.25
N GLU A 128 -11.82 -22.45 -14.39
CA GLU A 128 -11.07 -22.17 -15.62
C GLU A 128 -10.19 -20.92 -15.48
N GLN A 129 -10.71 -19.89 -14.80
CA GLN A 129 -9.95 -18.67 -14.49
C GLN A 129 -8.81 -18.97 -13.51
N TYR A 130 -9.06 -19.80 -12.50
CA TYR A 130 -8.04 -20.25 -11.57
C TYR A 130 -6.89 -20.97 -12.28
N GLU A 131 -7.19 -21.91 -13.18
CA GLU A 131 -6.17 -22.59 -13.98
C GLU A 131 -5.34 -21.62 -14.84
N SER A 132 -5.98 -20.57 -15.39
CA SER A 132 -5.27 -19.55 -16.16
C SER A 132 -4.33 -18.74 -15.28
N ILE A 133 -4.79 -18.33 -14.09
CA ILE A 133 -3.97 -17.59 -13.11
C ILE A 133 -2.77 -18.44 -12.69
N MET A 134 -2.98 -19.72 -12.39
CA MET A 134 -1.89 -20.61 -11.97
C MET A 134 -0.84 -20.80 -13.06
N ARG A 135 -1.25 -20.90 -14.34
CA ARG A 135 -0.28 -20.94 -15.45
C ARG A 135 0.57 -19.70 -15.54
N ASP A 136 -0.02 -18.51 -15.37
CA ASP A 136 0.71 -17.25 -15.38
C ASP A 136 1.76 -17.19 -14.24
N LEU A 137 1.35 -17.61 -13.03
CA LEU A 137 2.21 -17.63 -11.86
C LEU A 137 3.33 -18.66 -11.95
N ASP A 138 3.04 -19.85 -12.47
CA ASP A 138 4.04 -20.90 -12.67
C ASP A 138 5.09 -20.46 -13.72
N ALA A 139 4.65 -19.84 -14.81
CA ALA A 139 5.56 -19.29 -15.82
C ALA A 139 6.45 -18.18 -15.24
N ALA A 140 5.89 -17.29 -14.42
CA ALA A 140 6.66 -16.25 -13.73
C ALA A 140 7.68 -16.87 -12.75
N LYS A 141 7.30 -17.89 -12.01
CA LYS A 141 8.18 -18.60 -11.09
C LYS A 141 9.35 -19.29 -11.82
N GLU A 142 9.09 -19.93 -12.96
CA GLU A 142 10.15 -20.56 -13.76
C GLU A 142 11.16 -19.55 -14.31
N ALA A 143 10.72 -18.33 -14.60
CA ALA A 143 11.59 -17.25 -15.07
C ALA A 143 12.51 -16.67 -13.97
N LEU A 144 12.25 -16.97 -12.70
CA LEU A 144 13.06 -16.55 -11.55
C LEU A 144 14.11 -17.59 -11.13
N LEU A 145 14.06 -18.81 -11.67
CA LEU A 145 14.99 -19.90 -11.37
C LEU A 145 16.09 -20.03 -12.41
#